data_ecc0e7ceb8c03ee6c834c0855216ce44
#
_entry.id   ecc0e7ceb8c03ee6c834c0855216ce44
#
_cell.length_a   1.000
_cell.length_b   1.000
_cell.length_c   1.000
_cell.angle_alpha   90.00
_cell.angle_beta   90.00
_cell.angle_gamma   90.00
#
_symmetry.space_group_name_H-M   'P 1'
#
loop_
_entity.id
_entity.type
_entity.pdbx_description
1 polymer ?
#
loop_
_entity_poly.entity_id
_entity_poly.type
_entity_poly.pdbx_seq_one_letter_code
_entity_poly.pdbx_strand_id
1 'polypeptide(L)'
;MAHGLGYGKKGPEKDDPGFDVTCYMARGGVFGTTVNRGDSPMIPTNGYGDLQASMFLAAGVCAAIIGRNQTGEGEYVTCALQHAAIYALMTGMISAQYGNPYPKSRLEVICPFNNVYTAGDGKSIAMCDPEYDRDYDKIMGLIGREDLIGSERLNNCNKMNADGLNAEVVGILDEALAKMTAAEALKIFK
;
A
#
# COMPACT_ATOMS: atom_id res chain seq x y z
N MET A 1 -18.27 2.20 27.79
CA MET A 1 -17.30 1.09 27.96
C MET A 1 -16.54 0.90 26.67
N ALA A 2 -15.20 0.71 26.70
CA ALA A 2 -14.39 0.47 25.49
C ALA A 2 -13.73 -0.92 25.58
N HIS A 3 -13.66 -1.64 24.44
CA HIS A 3 -13.12 -2.99 24.38
C HIS A 3 -12.34 -3.20 23.07
N GLY A 4 -11.03 -3.48 23.21
CA GLY A 4 -10.18 -3.97 22.12
C GLY A 4 -10.32 -5.48 21.94
N LEU A 5 -10.38 -5.96 20.71
CA LEU A 5 -10.58 -7.35 20.34
C LEU A 5 -9.55 -7.76 19.28
N GLY A 6 -9.26 -9.06 19.15
CA GLY A 6 -8.48 -9.60 18.04
C GLY A 6 -9.29 -9.66 16.76
N TYR A 7 -10.33 -10.50 16.76
CA TYR A 7 -11.12 -10.87 15.58
C TYR A 7 -12.55 -10.30 15.57
N GLY A 8 -12.95 -9.58 16.62
CA GLY A 8 -14.30 -9.04 16.76
C GLY A 8 -15.20 -9.89 17.66
N LYS A 9 -16.47 -9.48 17.77
CA LYS A 9 -17.46 -10.12 18.67
C LYS A 9 -18.16 -11.33 18.07
N LYS A 10 -18.08 -11.52 16.78
CA LYS A 10 -18.83 -12.54 16.02
C LYS A 10 -17.87 -13.29 15.10
N GLY A 11 -18.30 -14.44 14.65
CA GLY A 11 -17.53 -15.29 13.75
C GLY A 11 -16.83 -16.45 14.47
N PRO A 12 -16.23 -17.38 13.72
CA PRO A 12 -15.62 -18.58 14.27
C PRO A 12 -14.40 -18.30 15.15
N GLU A 13 -13.68 -17.23 14.89
CA GLU A 13 -12.41 -16.86 15.54
C GLU A 13 -12.58 -15.86 16.70
N LYS A 14 -13.82 -15.56 17.10
CA LYS A 14 -14.12 -14.50 18.09
C LYS A 14 -13.46 -14.70 19.47
N ASP A 15 -13.21 -15.95 19.85
CA ASP A 15 -12.62 -16.35 21.13
C ASP A 15 -11.14 -16.74 21.02
N ASP A 16 -10.56 -16.65 19.81
CA ASP A 16 -9.15 -16.97 19.59
C ASP A 16 -8.23 -15.89 20.16
N PRO A 17 -7.00 -16.25 20.57
CA PRO A 17 -6.02 -15.28 21.05
C PRO A 17 -5.70 -14.22 20.01
N GLY A 18 -5.93 -12.95 20.35
CA GLY A 18 -5.72 -11.82 19.46
C GLY A 18 -4.37 -11.16 19.66
N PHE A 19 -3.48 -11.26 18.66
CA PHE A 19 -2.20 -10.58 18.63
C PHE A 19 -2.04 -9.78 17.33
N ASP A 20 -1.23 -8.75 17.37
CA ASP A 20 -0.89 -7.93 16.21
C ASP A 20 -0.54 -8.77 14.97
N VAL A 21 0.43 -9.68 15.13
CA VAL A 21 0.93 -10.52 14.02
C VAL A 21 -0.14 -11.45 13.47
N THR A 22 -0.96 -12.06 14.32
CA THR A 22 -1.98 -13.04 13.89
C THR A 22 -3.25 -12.37 13.38
N CYS A 23 -3.75 -11.36 14.07
CA CYS A 23 -5.03 -10.72 13.74
C CYS A 23 -4.89 -9.62 12.69
N TYR A 24 -3.95 -8.68 12.91
CA TYR A 24 -3.78 -7.54 12.01
C TYR A 24 -2.96 -7.92 10.77
N MET A 25 -1.75 -8.47 10.99
CA MET A 25 -0.82 -8.72 9.89
C MET A 25 -1.24 -9.91 9.02
N ALA A 26 -1.47 -11.07 9.62
CA ALA A 26 -1.78 -12.29 8.88
C ALA A 26 -3.26 -12.37 8.48
N ARG A 27 -4.17 -12.48 9.44
CA ARG A 27 -5.60 -12.67 9.18
C ARG A 27 -6.26 -11.43 8.58
N GLY A 28 -5.78 -10.25 8.94
CA GLY A 28 -6.20 -8.98 8.34
C GLY A 28 -5.71 -8.75 6.91
N GLY A 29 -4.75 -9.55 6.42
CA GLY A 29 -4.29 -9.54 5.02
C GLY A 29 -3.10 -8.62 4.73
N VAL A 30 -2.54 -7.94 5.74
CA VAL A 30 -1.45 -6.99 5.54
C VAL A 30 -0.21 -7.67 4.95
N PHE A 31 0.16 -8.85 5.44
CA PHE A 31 1.28 -9.61 4.88
C PHE A 31 1.14 -9.89 3.38
N GLY A 32 -0.07 -10.21 2.92
CA GLY A 32 -0.31 -10.47 1.51
C GLY A 32 -0.31 -9.23 0.61
N THR A 33 -0.44 -8.03 1.18
CA THR A 33 -0.52 -6.77 0.42
C THR A 33 0.79 -5.97 0.46
N THR A 34 1.68 -6.24 1.40
CA THR A 34 2.94 -5.51 1.60
C THR A 34 4.18 -6.30 1.16
N VAL A 35 3.98 -7.40 0.45
CA VAL A 35 5.04 -8.27 -0.05
C VAL A 35 4.93 -8.39 -1.57
N ASN A 36 6.06 -8.45 -2.26
CA ASN A 36 6.10 -8.77 -3.68
C ASN A 36 5.76 -10.26 -3.89
N ARG A 37 5.06 -10.58 -4.97
CA ARG A 37 4.70 -11.98 -5.28
C ARG A 37 5.94 -12.86 -5.39
N GLY A 38 5.95 -13.95 -4.62
CA GLY A 38 7.07 -14.90 -4.55
C GLY A 38 8.02 -14.66 -3.38
N ASP A 39 7.95 -13.52 -2.72
CA ASP A 39 8.76 -13.23 -1.54
C ASP A 39 8.07 -13.67 -0.25
N SER A 40 8.84 -13.85 0.81
CA SER A 40 8.31 -14.11 2.15
C SER A 40 7.99 -12.81 2.87
N PRO A 41 6.83 -12.70 3.51
CA PRO A 41 6.51 -11.52 4.33
C PRO A 41 7.44 -11.45 5.54
N MET A 42 7.71 -10.23 5.99
CA MET A 42 8.52 -9.94 7.17
C MET A 42 7.65 -9.23 8.22
N ILE A 43 7.84 -9.62 9.48
CA ILE A 43 7.21 -8.91 10.60
C ILE A 43 7.84 -7.51 10.70
N PRO A 44 7.04 -6.43 10.62
CA PRO A 44 7.55 -5.08 10.84
C PRO A 44 7.88 -4.86 12.33
N THR A 45 7.90 -3.63 12.79
CA THR A 45 8.04 -3.35 14.22
C THR A 45 6.88 -3.93 15.03
N ASN A 46 7.17 -4.37 16.27
CA ASN A 46 6.14 -4.88 17.18
C ASN A 46 5.05 -3.84 17.44
N GLY A 47 3.80 -4.29 17.51
CA GLY A 47 2.66 -3.43 17.78
C GLY A 47 2.24 -2.54 16.62
N TYR A 48 2.68 -2.84 15.39
CA TYR A 48 2.34 -2.04 14.21
C TYR A 48 0.84 -1.87 14.02
N GLY A 49 0.08 -2.94 14.07
CA GLY A 49 -1.37 -2.92 13.97
C GLY A 49 -2.06 -2.55 15.31
N ASP A 50 -1.46 -2.92 16.45
CA ASP A 50 -1.96 -2.53 17.78
C ASP A 50 -2.06 -1.02 17.92
N LEU A 51 -1.02 -0.29 17.50
CA LEU A 51 -1.00 1.18 17.54
C LEU A 51 -2.08 1.78 16.63
N GLN A 52 -2.31 1.21 15.46
CA GLN A 52 -3.36 1.67 14.56
C GLN A 52 -4.76 1.39 15.12
N ALA A 53 -5.00 0.16 15.60
CA ALA A 53 -6.27 -0.22 16.20
C ALA A 53 -6.58 0.60 17.47
N SER A 54 -5.55 0.95 18.26
CA SER A 54 -5.72 1.80 19.46
C SER A 54 -6.21 3.20 19.10
N MET A 55 -5.75 3.78 17.97
CA MET A 55 -6.25 5.08 17.50
C MET A 55 -7.71 5.02 17.04
N PHE A 56 -8.12 3.94 16.35
CA PHE A 56 -9.54 3.75 16.03
C PHE A 56 -10.40 3.62 17.29
N LEU A 57 -9.92 2.87 18.28
CA LEU A 57 -10.65 2.74 19.55
C LEU A 57 -10.74 4.08 20.29
N ALA A 58 -9.66 4.85 20.35
CA ALA A 58 -9.63 6.17 20.95
C ALA A 58 -10.60 7.14 20.26
N ALA A 59 -10.62 7.16 18.93
CA ALA A 59 -11.57 7.97 18.17
C ALA A 59 -13.04 7.59 18.47
N GLY A 60 -13.32 6.28 18.54
CA GLY A 60 -14.63 5.78 18.93
C GLY A 60 -15.04 6.19 20.35
N VAL A 61 -14.10 6.15 21.30
CA VAL A 61 -14.34 6.63 22.69
C VAL A 61 -14.65 8.13 22.71
N CYS A 62 -13.90 8.94 21.97
CA CYS A 62 -14.16 10.37 21.87
C CYS A 62 -15.56 10.65 21.29
N ALA A 63 -15.94 9.95 20.22
CA ALA A 63 -17.27 10.06 19.63
C ALA A 63 -18.37 9.67 20.64
N ALA A 64 -18.18 8.57 21.38
CA ALA A 64 -19.13 8.12 22.41
C ALA A 64 -19.27 9.12 23.57
N ILE A 65 -18.18 9.81 23.96
CA ILE A 65 -18.24 10.86 24.98
C ILE A 65 -19.04 12.06 24.50
N ILE A 66 -18.84 12.47 23.23
CA ILE A 66 -19.60 13.56 22.62
C ILE A 66 -21.10 13.20 22.58
N GLY A 67 -21.42 11.98 22.11
CA GLY A 67 -22.80 11.49 22.08
C GLY A 67 -23.44 11.48 23.48
N ARG A 68 -22.72 10.95 24.49
CA ARG A 68 -23.18 10.93 25.87
C ARG A 68 -23.48 12.34 26.42
N ASN A 69 -22.66 13.32 26.08
CA ASN A 69 -22.87 14.69 26.54
C ASN A 69 -24.15 15.32 25.94
N GLN A 70 -24.63 14.80 24.81
CA GLN A 70 -25.87 15.25 24.16
C GLN A 70 -27.10 14.45 24.64
N THR A 71 -26.95 13.14 24.80
CA THR A 71 -28.08 12.23 25.07
C THR A 71 -28.22 11.85 26.54
N GLY A 72 -27.17 12.00 27.36
CA GLY A 72 -27.08 11.47 28.72
C GLY A 72 -26.77 9.97 28.79
N GLU A 73 -26.74 9.24 27.66
CA GLU A 73 -26.55 7.81 27.60
C GLU A 73 -25.13 7.42 27.16
N GLY A 74 -24.58 6.41 27.81
CA GLY A 74 -23.26 5.89 27.48
C GLY A 74 -23.30 4.82 26.41
N GLU A 75 -22.20 4.72 25.65
CA GLU A 75 -22.06 3.76 24.54
C GLU A 75 -21.07 2.63 24.88
N TYR A 76 -21.21 1.50 24.16
CA TYR A 76 -20.25 0.42 24.16
C TYR A 76 -19.45 0.42 22.85
N VAL A 77 -18.22 0.89 22.93
CA VAL A 77 -17.31 1.02 21.77
C VAL A 77 -16.43 -0.21 21.66
N THR A 78 -16.31 -0.78 20.46
CA THR A 78 -15.39 -1.87 20.18
C THR A 78 -14.54 -1.58 18.95
N CYS A 79 -13.27 -2.00 19.01
CA CYS A 79 -12.39 -2.07 17.84
C CYS A 79 -11.71 -3.44 17.84
N ALA A 80 -11.59 -4.08 16.68
CA ALA A 80 -10.83 -5.31 16.51
C ALA A 80 -9.62 -5.07 15.61
N LEU A 81 -8.49 -5.72 15.92
CA LEU A 81 -7.26 -5.67 15.14
C LEU A 81 -7.52 -6.06 13.67
N GLN A 82 -8.22 -7.16 13.44
CA GLN A 82 -8.59 -7.60 12.09
C GLN A 82 -9.43 -6.56 11.35
N HIS A 83 -10.39 -5.91 12.01
CA HIS A 83 -11.24 -4.89 11.38
C HIS A 83 -10.43 -3.63 11.02
N ALA A 84 -9.48 -3.24 11.87
CA ALA A 84 -8.59 -2.12 11.58
C ALA A 84 -7.70 -2.41 10.36
N ALA A 85 -7.19 -3.64 10.21
CA ALA A 85 -6.44 -4.07 9.04
C ALA A 85 -7.32 -4.07 7.77
N ILE A 86 -8.55 -4.60 7.84
CA ILE A 86 -9.50 -4.60 6.73
C ILE A 86 -9.79 -3.16 6.27
N TYR A 87 -9.97 -2.23 7.22
CA TYR A 87 -10.16 -0.82 6.88
C TYR A 87 -8.93 -0.24 6.17
N ALA A 88 -7.72 -0.50 6.68
CA ALA A 88 -6.48 -0.02 6.07
C ALA A 88 -6.26 -0.57 4.65
N LEU A 89 -6.75 -1.78 4.36
CA LEU A 89 -6.60 -2.46 3.07
C LEU A 89 -7.84 -2.36 2.17
N MET A 90 -8.83 -1.55 2.52
CA MET A 90 -10.15 -1.52 1.86
C MET A 90 -10.05 -1.35 0.33
N THR A 91 -9.20 -0.47 -0.16
CA THR A 91 -9.01 -0.25 -1.61
C THR A 91 -8.42 -1.49 -2.31
N GLY A 92 -7.48 -2.17 -1.66
CA GLY A 92 -6.90 -3.43 -2.15
C GLY A 92 -7.92 -4.57 -2.17
N MET A 93 -8.77 -4.66 -1.16
CA MET A 93 -9.84 -5.65 -1.09
C MET A 93 -10.89 -5.44 -2.17
N ILE A 94 -11.28 -4.18 -2.44
CA ILE A 94 -12.17 -3.85 -3.55
C ILE A 94 -11.51 -4.24 -4.88
N SER A 95 -10.26 -3.85 -5.09
CA SER A 95 -9.50 -4.18 -6.31
C SER A 95 -9.44 -5.70 -6.55
N ALA A 96 -9.25 -6.51 -5.50
CA ALA A 96 -9.22 -7.96 -5.59
C ALA A 96 -10.55 -8.56 -6.07
N GLN A 97 -11.68 -7.98 -5.69
CA GLN A 97 -13.01 -8.42 -6.16
C GLN A 97 -13.22 -8.19 -7.66
N TYR A 98 -12.47 -7.27 -8.26
CA TYR A 98 -12.48 -6.98 -9.70
C TYR A 98 -11.34 -7.64 -10.47
N GLY A 99 -10.79 -8.72 -9.95
CA GLY A 99 -9.81 -9.55 -10.66
C GLY A 99 -8.34 -9.13 -10.48
N ASN A 100 -8.06 -8.26 -9.50
CA ASN A 100 -6.69 -7.85 -9.16
C ASN A 100 -6.25 -8.43 -7.79
N PRO A 101 -5.99 -9.74 -7.69
CA PRO A 101 -5.66 -10.38 -6.41
C PRO A 101 -4.29 -9.94 -5.88
N TYR A 102 -4.08 -10.15 -4.59
CA TYR A 102 -2.79 -9.99 -3.91
C TYR A 102 -2.20 -11.37 -3.55
N PRO A 103 -0.89 -11.50 -3.34
CA PRO A 103 0.16 -10.48 -3.53
C PRO A 103 0.40 -10.11 -5.00
N LYS A 104 0.76 -8.86 -5.26
CA LYS A 104 1.11 -8.37 -6.60
C LYS A 104 2.61 -8.49 -6.86
N SER A 105 2.99 -8.56 -8.14
CA SER A 105 4.36 -8.34 -8.56
C SER A 105 4.62 -6.84 -8.77
N ARG A 106 5.77 -6.34 -8.34
CA ARG A 106 6.20 -4.98 -8.65
C ARG A 106 6.35 -4.72 -10.16
N LEU A 107 6.44 -5.78 -10.96
CA LEU A 107 6.49 -5.71 -12.43
C LEU A 107 5.11 -5.57 -13.07
N GLU A 108 4.03 -5.77 -12.30
CA GLU A 108 2.64 -5.74 -12.78
C GLU A 108 1.87 -4.54 -12.20
N VAL A 109 2.59 -3.51 -11.73
CA VAL A 109 1.94 -2.30 -11.22
C VAL A 109 1.22 -1.55 -12.34
N ILE A 110 0.03 -1.02 -12.05
CA ILE A 110 -0.76 -0.27 -13.05
C ILE A 110 0.00 0.97 -13.53
N CYS A 111 0.62 1.71 -12.61
CA CYS A 111 1.42 2.88 -12.91
C CYS A 111 2.88 2.63 -12.50
N PRO A 112 3.81 2.42 -13.44
CA PRO A 112 5.24 2.27 -13.13
C PRO A 112 5.85 3.46 -12.39
N PHE A 113 5.28 4.66 -12.53
CA PHE A 113 5.70 5.84 -11.77
C PHE A 113 5.19 5.87 -10.32
N ASN A 114 4.39 4.87 -9.92
CA ASN A 114 3.98 4.63 -8.54
C ASN A 114 4.49 3.26 -8.08
N ASN A 115 5.79 3.18 -7.83
CA ASN A 115 6.48 1.93 -7.54
C ASN A 115 7.75 2.16 -6.70
N VAL A 116 8.42 1.08 -6.31
CA VAL A 116 9.69 1.12 -5.58
C VAL A 116 10.81 0.59 -6.48
N TYR A 117 11.91 1.32 -6.53
CA TYR A 117 13.11 1.04 -7.34
C TYR A 117 14.35 0.96 -6.46
N THR A 118 15.42 0.37 -6.98
CA THR A 118 16.71 0.31 -6.27
C THR A 118 17.74 1.16 -7.01
N ALA A 119 18.33 2.12 -6.31
CA ALA A 119 19.42 2.93 -6.82
C ALA A 119 20.74 2.16 -6.88
N GLY A 120 21.72 2.67 -7.63
CA GLY A 120 23.05 2.05 -7.76
C GLY A 120 23.85 1.97 -6.47
N ASP A 121 23.50 2.76 -5.44
CA ASP A 121 24.06 2.67 -4.09
C ASP A 121 23.30 1.69 -3.18
N GLY A 122 22.39 0.87 -3.74
CA GLY A 122 21.62 -0.15 -3.05
C GLY A 122 20.46 0.37 -2.20
N LYS A 123 20.18 1.67 -2.23
CA LYS A 123 19.05 2.26 -1.49
C LYS A 123 17.76 2.17 -2.30
N SER A 124 16.65 1.97 -1.59
CA SER A 124 15.33 1.99 -2.21
C SER A 124 14.84 3.42 -2.44
N ILE A 125 14.20 3.62 -3.59
CA ILE A 125 13.55 4.87 -4.00
C ILE A 125 12.06 4.57 -4.16
N ALA A 126 11.20 5.22 -3.39
CA ALA A 126 9.77 5.24 -3.65
C ALA A 126 9.47 6.36 -4.64
N MET A 127 8.99 6.01 -5.82
CA MET A 127 8.49 6.94 -6.83
C MET A 127 6.97 6.99 -6.75
N CYS A 128 6.39 8.18 -6.74
CA CYS A 128 4.95 8.38 -6.71
C CYS A 128 4.57 9.56 -7.60
N ASP A 129 4.24 9.26 -8.85
CA ASP A 129 3.67 10.22 -9.79
C ASP A 129 2.45 9.56 -10.47
N PRO A 130 1.21 9.95 -10.07
CA PRO A 130 -0.01 9.38 -10.64
C PRO A 130 -0.34 9.90 -12.04
N GLU A 131 0.32 10.96 -12.50
CA GLU A 131 0.05 11.65 -13.76
C GLU A 131 0.89 11.08 -14.93
N TYR A 132 0.95 9.76 -15.04
CA TYR A 132 1.80 9.02 -15.97
C TYR A 132 1.81 9.60 -17.39
N ASP A 133 0.64 9.79 -18.00
CA ASP A 133 0.52 10.21 -19.40
C ASP A 133 1.07 11.64 -19.60
N ARG A 134 0.89 12.52 -18.63
CA ARG A 134 1.38 13.90 -18.65
C ARG A 134 2.89 13.97 -18.51
N ASP A 135 3.45 13.17 -17.61
CA ASP A 135 4.85 13.32 -17.19
C ASP A 135 5.78 12.28 -17.84
N TYR A 136 5.25 11.37 -18.66
CA TYR A 136 6.03 10.30 -19.32
C TYR A 136 7.25 10.84 -20.07
N ASP A 137 7.06 11.75 -21.00
CA ASP A 137 8.14 12.29 -21.83
C ASP A 137 9.19 13.02 -20.99
N LYS A 138 8.76 13.79 -19.99
CA LYS A 138 9.64 14.45 -19.04
C LYS A 138 10.49 13.45 -18.26
N ILE A 139 9.89 12.40 -17.74
CA ILE A 139 10.59 11.36 -16.99
C ILE A 139 11.57 10.60 -17.88
N MET A 140 11.19 10.25 -19.09
CA MET A 140 12.11 9.61 -20.06
C MET A 140 13.33 10.50 -20.35
N GLY A 141 13.14 11.81 -20.54
CA GLY A 141 14.24 12.76 -20.70
C GLY A 141 15.14 12.85 -19.46
N LEU A 142 14.55 12.90 -18.25
CA LEU A 142 15.29 12.98 -16.98
C LEU A 142 16.17 11.75 -16.71
N ILE A 143 15.75 10.56 -17.16
CA ILE A 143 16.52 9.31 -17.00
C ILE A 143 17.44 9.02 -18.19
N GLY A 144 17.57 9.93 -19.17
CA GLY A 144 18.45 9.77 -20.34
C GLY A 144 17.93 8.78 -21.37
N ARG A 145 16.61 8.64 -21.48
CA ARG A 145 15.94 7.80 -22.47
C ARG A 145 15.14 8.65 -23.47
N GLU A 146 15.83 9.62 -24.07
CA GLU A 146 15.25 10.49 -25.11
C GLU A 146 14.72 9.70 -26.32
N ASP A 147 15.24 8.50 -26.55
CA ASP A 147 14.77 7.55 -27.57
C ASP A 147 13.32 7.10 -27.36
N LEU A 148 12.79 7.25 -26.15
CA LEU A 148 11.43 6.86 -25.79
C LEU A 148 10.44 8.04 -25.71
N ILE A 149 10.91 9.28 -25.85
CA ILE A 149 10.04 10.45 -25.86
C ILE A 149 9.06 10.37 -27.04
N GLY A 150 7.78 10.60 -26.76
CA GLY A 150 6.71 10.49 -27.74
C GLY A 150 6.36 9.07 -28.16
N SER A 151 6.78 8.04 -27.42
CA SER A 151 6.48 6.64 -27.70
C SER A 151 4.98 6.35 -27.59
N GLU A 152 4.26 6.30 -28.70
CA GLU A 152 2.82 5.96 -28.76
C GLU A 152 2.47 4.60 -28.10
N ARG A 153 3.47 3.75 -27.91
CA ARG A 153 3.33 2.43 -27.29
C ARG A 153 3.36 2.49 -25.78
N LEU A 154 4.13 3.42 -25.20
CA LEU A 154 4.41 3.45 -23.76
C LEU A 154 3.88 4.71 -23.04
N ASN A 155 3.59 5.80 -23.75
CA ASN A 155 3.26 7.09 -23.16
C ASN A 155 1.80 7.22 -22.66
N ASN A 156 0.99 6.17 -22.78
CA ASN A 156 -0.37 6.14 -22.26
C ASN A 156 -0.56 4.98 -21.30
N CYS A 157 -0.89 5.27 -20.04
CA CYS A 157 -1.00 4.29 -18.98
C CYS A 157 -2.00 3.17 -19.27
N ASN A 158 -3.19 3.54 -19.76
CA ASN A 158 -4.24 2.55 -20.04
C ASN A 158 -3.85 1.63 -21.18
N LYS A 159 -3.29 2.17 -22.26
CA LYS A 159 -2.83 1.39 -23.41
C LYS A 159 -1.66 0.48 -23.03
N MET A 160 -0.66 1.01 -22.35
CA MET A 160 0.49 0.26 -21.83
C MET A 160 0.05 -0.93 -20.97
N ASN A 161 -0.93 -0.73 -20.06
CA ASN A 161 -1.51 -1.79 -19.26
C ASN A 161 -2.26 -2.83 -20.08
N ALA A 162 -3.10 -2.40 -21.04
CA ALA A 162 -3.86 -3.29 -21.91
C ALA A 162 -2.94 -4.18 -22.76
N ASP A 163 -1.80 -3.64 -23.19
CA ASP A 163 -0.79 -4.34 -23.98
C ASP A 163 0.19 -5.17 -23.15
N GLY A 164 0.07 -5.13 -21.79
CA GLY A 164 0.92 -5.90 -20.87
C GLY A 164 2.37 -5.42 -20.80
N LEU A 165 2.63 -4.14 -21.07
CA LEU A 165 3.98 -3.56 -21.18
C LEU A 165 4.52 -2.99 -19.86
N ASN A 166 3.82 -3.19 -18.74
CA ASN A 166 4.21 -2.68 -17.42
C ASN A 166 5.63 -3.09 -17.03
N ALA A 167 5.96 -4.37 -17.17
CA ALA A 167 7.29 -4.91 -16.84
C ALA A 167 8.41 -4.28 -17.67
N GLU A 168 8.13 -3.92 -18.93
CA GLU A 168 9.09 -3.23 -19.80
C GLU A 168 9.42 -1.83 -19.26
N VAL A 169 8.39 -1.04 -18.92
CA VAL A 169 8.60 0.30 -18.37
C VAL A 169 9.29 0.25 -16.99
N VAL A 170 8.89 -0.71 -16.15
CA VAL A 170 9.58 -0.95 -14.87
C VAL A 170 11.05 -1.29 -15.09
N GLY A 171 11.39 -2.15 -16.08
CA GLY A 171 12.77 -2.48 -16.43
C GLY A 171 13.58 -1.29 -16.91
N ILE A 172 12.99 -0.40 -17.71
CA ILE A 172 13.62 0.84 -18.15
C ILE A 172 14.00 1.73 -16.97
N LEU A 173 13.10 1.87 -16.00
CA LEU A 173 13.34 2.65 -14.79
C LEU A 173 14.36 1.98 -13.86
N ASP A 174 14.31 0.65 -13.71
CA ASP A 174 15.30 -0.11 -12.95
C ASP A 174 16.72 0.11 -13.50
N GLU A 175 16.90 -0.05 -14.82
CA GLU A 175 18.18 0.14 -15.48
C GLU A 175 18.72 1.57 -15.35
N ALA A 176 17.86 2.56 -15.44
CA ALA A 176 18.24 3.96 -15.33
C ALA A 176 18.62 4.32 -13.88
N LEU A 177 17.79 3.94 -12.92
CA LEU A 177 18.01 4.24 -11.49
C LEU A 177 19.19 3.47 -10.90
N ALA A 178 19.49 2.27 -11.41
CA ALA A 178 20.68 1.51 -11.02
C ALA A 178 22.00 2.19 -11.40
N LYS A 179 21.98 3.18 -12.31
CA LYS A 179 23.19 3.92 -12.75
C LYS A 179 23.48 5.16 -11.91
N MET A 180 22.60 5.54 -10.98
CA MET A 180 22.75 6.72 -10.14
C MET A 180 22.53 6.37 -8.67
N THR A 181 23.06 7.21 -7.78
CA THR A 181 22.78 7.11 -6.35
C THR A 181 21.35 7.61 -6.04
N ALA A 182 20.78 7.19 -4.91
CA ALA A 182 19.49 7.68 -4.46
C ALA A 182 19.47 9.22 -4.29
N ALA A 183 20.61 9.82 -3.88
CA ALA A 183 20.73 11.27 -3.74
C ALA A 183 20.70 12.00 -5.10
N GLU A 184 21.28 11.41 -6.14
CA GLU A 184 21.23 11.94 -7.50
C GLU A 184 19.82 11.82 -8.07
N ALA A 185 19.18 10.67 -7.94
CA ALA A 185 17.80 10.45 -8.36
C ALA A 185 16.84 11.46 -7.71
N LEU A 186 16.96 11.71 -6.40
CA LEU A 186 16.13 12.69 -5.69
C LEU A 186 16.33 14.13 -6.19
N LYS A 187 17.48 14.48 -6.76
CA LYS A 187 17.68 15.81 -7.37
C LYS A 187 17.01 15.95 -8.72
N ILE A 188 16.94 14.85 -9.47
CA ILE A 188 16.37 14.82 -10.82
C ILE A 188 14.84 14.87 -10.75
N PHE A 189 14.23 14.16 -9.80
CA PHE A 189 12.78 14.02 -9.69
C PHE A 189 12.09 15.03 -8.76
N LYS A 190 12.81 15.97 -8.15
CA LYS A 190 12.26 17.10 -7.39
C LYS A 190 12.02 18.31 -8.27
#